data_83523009a7397b4a9bf3048aa6b251d9
#
_entry.id   83523009a7397b4a9bf3048aa6b251d9
#
_cell.length_a   1.000
_cell.length_b   1.000
_cell.length_c   1.000
_cell.angle_alpha   90.00
_cell.angle_beta   90.00
_cell.angle_gamma   90.00
#
_symmetry.space_group_name_H-M   'P 1'
#
loop_
_entity.id
_entity.type
_entity.pdbx_description
1 polymer ?
#
loop_
_entity_poly.entity_id
_entity_poly.type
_entity_poly.pdbx_seq_one_letter_code
_entity_poly.pdbx_strand_id
1 'polypeptide(L)'
;MTVHIIIVQVVKEPVGHKGPRVSTMLSLPGRFLVLMPQETGINVSKKITSNKERARLKSIISLMKPVGIGVIVRTEAESQSDADIQEDMEILLEKWNTIVTAAETRPAPSLLYRDQDLLYRVMREACTEDVDEIILDT
;
A
#
# COMPACT_ATOMS: atom_id res chain seq x y z
N MET A 1 20.98 -24.94 2.99
CA MET A 1 20.27 -23.86 3.70
C MET A 1 19.47 -23.03 2.71
N THR A 2 18.20 -22.85 3.00
CA THR A 2 17.34 -22.06 2.13
C THR A 2 17.30 -20.62 2.62
N VAL A 3 17.56 -19.68 1.74
CA VAL A 3 17.48 -18.25 2.05
C VAL A 3 16.12 -17.74 1.58
N HIS A 4 15.39 -17.14 2.50
CA HIS A 4 14.09 -16.55 2.17
C HIS A 4 14.23 -15.04 2.08
N ILE A 5 13.67 -14.48 1.00
CA ILE A 5 13.65 -13.05 0.76
C ILE A 5 12.22 -12.58 0.98
N ILE A 6 12.04 -11.56 1.81
CA ILE A 6 10.72 -11.02 2.11
C ILE A 6 10.64 -9.56 1.73
N ILE A 7 9.44 -9.12 1.41
CA ILE A 7 9.13 -7.71 1.19
C ILE A 7 8.70 -7.12 2.53
N VAL A 8 9.30 -5.99 2.91
CA VAL A 8 8.94 -5.29 4.13
C VAL A 8 8.60 -3.85 3.81
N GLN A 9 7.78 -3.27 4.65
CA GLN A 9 7.37 -1.88 4.56
C GLN A 9 7.90 -1.13 5.77
N VAL A 10 8.49 0.03 5.55
CA VAL A 10 8.94 0.89 6.64
C VAL A 10 7.72 1.62 7.21
N VAL A 11 7.44 1.42 8.48
CA VAL A 11 6.28 2.02 9.14
C VAL A 11 6.66 3.13 10.10
N LYS A 12 7.94 3.21 10.49
CA LYS A 12 8.47 4.31 11.32
C LYS A 12 9.88 4.65 10.91
N GLU A 13 10.16 5.95 10.90
CA GLU A 13 11.49 6.44 10.60
C GLU A 13 12.47 6.13 11.72
N PRO A 14 13.78 6.07 11.42
CA PRO A 14 14.80 5.99 12.47
C PRO A 14 14.75 7.24 13.35
N VAL A 15 14.79 7.06 14.66
CA VAL A 15 14.80 8.17 15.61
C VAL A 15 15.90 7.92 16.63
N GLY A 16 16.89 8.79 16.70
CA GLY A 16 17.99 8.69 17.63
C GLY A 16 18.73 7.36 17.49
N HIS A 17 18.73 6.57 18.55
CA HIS A 17 19.39 5.27 18.56
C HIS A 17 18.52 4.13 18.02
N LYS A 18 17.24 4.43 17.73
CA LYS A 18 16.32 3.41 17.25
C LYS A 18 16.36 3.37 15.73
N GLY A 19 16.48 2.18 15.16
CA GLY A 19 16.38 1.99 13.72
C GLY A 19 14.97 2.16 13.22
N PRO A 20 14.76 2.09 11.91
CA PRO A 20 13.42 2.15 11.33
C PRO A 20 12.61 0.94 11.75
N ARG A 21 11.31 1.14 11.95
CA ARG A 21 10.41 0.03 12.20
C ARG A 21 9.84 -0.46 10.88
N VAL A 22 9.87 -1.77 10.66
CA VAL A 22 9.38 -2.38 9.43
C VAL A 22 8.28 -3.38 9.74
N SER A 23 7.48 -3.70 8.73
CA SER A 23 6.40 -4.68 8.82
C SER A 23 6.36 -5.52 7.56
N THR A 24 5.98 -6.79 7.71
CA THR A 24 5.67 -7.65 6.57
C THR A 24 4.21 -7.50 6.14
N MET A 25 3.38 -6.85 6.94
CA MET A 25 2.01 -6.51 6.57
C MET A 25 2.02 -5.26 5.72
N LEU A 26 1.83 -5.43 4.43
CA LEU A 26 1.93 -4.34 3.47
C LEU A 26 0.61 -3.60 3.33
N SER A 27 0.68 -2.28 3.18
CA SER A 27 -0.48 -1.45 2.88
C SER A 27 -0.07 -0.33 1.95
N LEU A 28 -0.90 -0.07 0.95
CA LEU A 28 -0.68 1.01 -0.02
C LEU A 28 -1.85 1.98 0.08
N PRO A 29 -1.65 3.12 0.74
CA PRO A 29 -2.73 4.09 0.86
C PRO A 29 -2.90 4.92 -0.41
N GLY A 30 -4.14 5.06 -0.85
CA GLY A 30 -4.53 5.99 -1.90
C GLY A 30 -5.27 7.17 -1.29
N ARG A 31 -5.98 7.91 -2.15
CA ARG A 31 -6.79 9.04 -1.71
C ARG A 31 -8.02 8.56 -0.94
N PHE A 32 -8.66 7.52 -1.45
CA PHE A 32 -9.95 7.03 -0.93
C PHE A 32 -9.89 5.59 -0.44
N LEU A 33 -8.87 4.85 -0.84
CA LEU A 33 -8.74 3.43 -0.61
C LEU A 33 -7.38 3.12 0.00
N VAL A 34 -7.29 1.96 0.66
CA VAL A 34 -6.01 1.39 1.06
C VAL A 34 -5.97 -0.04 0.53
N LEU A 35 -4.94 -0.34 -0.24
CA LEU A 35 -4.73 -1.69 -0.76
C LEU A 35 -3.96 -2.51 0.25
N MET A 36 -4.49 -3.70 0.56
CA MET A 36 -3.88 -4.62 1.52
C MET A 36 -3.54 -5.93 0.79
N PRO A 37 -2.34 -6.04 0.22
CA PRO A 37 -2.03 -7.18 -0.67
C PRO A 37 -2.08 -8.55 -0.01
N GLN A 38 -1.95 -8.62 1.30
CA GLN A 38 -1.91 -9.90 2.02
C GLN A 38 -3.24 -10.24 2.70
N GLU A 39 -4.24 -9.42 2.50
CA GLU A 39 -5.56 -9.66 3.06
C GLU A 39 -6.55 -10.00 1.96
N THR A 40 -7.78 -10.26 2.34
CA THR A 40 -8.86 -10.52 1.40
C THR A 40 -10.08 -9.70 1.81
N GLY A 41 -10.98 -9.52 0.85
CA GLY A 41 -12.24 -8.85 1.14
C GLY A 41 -12.18 -7.34 1.00
N ILE A 42 -13.33 -6.73 1.23
CA ILE A 42 -13.51 -5.28 1.14
C ILE A 42 -14.11 -4.80 2.45
N ASN A 43 -13.41 -3.90 3.13
CA ASN A 43 -13.86 -3.33 4.39
C ASN A 43 -14.13 -1.86 4.21
N VAL A 44 -15.31 -1.41 4.57
CA VAL A 44 -15.70 0.00 4.45
C VAL A 44 -15.63 0.65 5.83
N SER A 45 -15.09 1.86 5.88
CA SER A 45 -15.00 2.63 7.12
C SER A 45 -16.34 2.65 7.85
N LYS A 46 -16.32 2.43 9.15
CA LYS A 46 -17.54 2.45 9.98
C LYS A 46 -18.16 3.84 10.06
N LYS A 47 -17.39 4.88 9.74
CA LYS A 47 -17.88 6.24 9.73
C LYS A 47 -18.79 6.52 8.53
N ILE A 48 -18.77 5.69 7.50
CA ILE A 48 -19.73 5.76 6.42
C ILE A 48 -20.95 4.98 6.86
N THR A 49 -22.00 5.66 7.25
CA THR A 49 -23.15 5.05 7.91
C THR A 49 -24.28 4.65 6.96
N SER A 50 -24.34 5.24 5.76
CA SER A 50 -25.37 4.92 4.78
C SER A 50 -25.15 3.52 4.20
N ASN A 51 -26.11 2.62 4.38
CA ASN A 51 -26.02 1.28 3.82
C ASN A 51 -25.98 1.31 2.28
N LYS A 52 -26.69 2.26 1.67
CA LYS A 52 -26.70 2.43 0.23
C LYS A 52 -25.32 2.83 -0.27
N GLU A 53 -24.69 3.77 0.41
CA GLU A 53 -23.36 4.23 0.03
C GLU A 53 -22.32 3.13 0.24
N ARG A 54 -22.40 2.39 1.34
CA ARG A 54 -21.50 1.28 1.60
C ARG A 54 -21.61 0.22 0.51
N ALA A 55 -22.84 -0.10 0.09
CA ALA A 55 -23.06 -1.08 -0.98
C ALA A 55 -22.54 -0.58 -2.32
N ARG A 56 -22.71 0.71 -2.62
CA ARG A 56 -22.22 1.31 -3.84
C ARG A 56 -20.68 1.19 -3.93
N LEU A 57 -20.00 1.60 -2.87
CA LEU A 57 -18.55 1.56 -2.82
C LEU A 57 -18.01 0.13 -2.95
N LYS A 58 -18.62 -0.80 -2.23
CA LYS A 58 -18.24 -2.22 -2.34
C LYS A 58 -18.43 -2.75 -3.75
N SER A 59 -19.52 -2.38 -4.42
CA SER A 59 -19.79 -2.82 -5.78
C SER A 59 -18.73 -2.34 -6.77
N ILE A 60 -18.35 -1.08 -6.67
CA ILE A 60 -17.32 -0.52 -7.56
C ILE A 60 -16.02 -1.30 -7.39
N ILE A 61 -15.60 -1.51 -6.17
CA ILE A 61 -14.33 -2.15 -5.88
C ILE A 61 -14.34 -3.63 -6.23
N SER A 62 -15.45 -4.33 -5.99
CA SER A 62 -15.53 -5.75 -6.27
C SER A 62 -15.38 -6.08 -7.76
N LEU A 63 -15.75 -5.14 -8.65
CA LEU A 63 -15.58 -5.30 -10.09
C LEU A 63 -14.12 -5.21 -10.51
N MET A 64 -13.29 -4.54 -9.73
CA MET A 64 -11.89 -4.28 -10.10
C MET A 64 -10.89 -5.09 -9.27
N LYS A 65 -11.30 -5.52 -8.08
CA LYS A 65 -10.38 -6.13 -7.11
C LYS A 65 -9.95 -7.52 -7.56
N PRO A 66 -8.64 -7.79 -7.68
CA PRO A 66 -8.17 -9.14 -7.91
C PRO A 66 -8.45 -10.05 -6.71
N VAL A 67 -8.54 -11.33 -6.97
CA VAL A 67 -8.66 -12.33 -5.91
C VAL A 67 -7.39 -12.34 -5.07
N GLY A 68 -7.54 -12.44 -3.76
CA GLY A 68 -6.41 -12.53 -2.86
C GLY A 68 -5.84 -11.20 -2.41
N ILE A 69 -6.48 -10.10 -2.78
CA ILE A 69 -6.08 -8.77 -2.35
C ILE A 69 -7.23 -8.14 -1.58
N GLY A 70 -6.93 -7.50 -0.45
CA GLY A 70 -7.92 -6.79 0.34
C GLY A 70 -7.91 -5.30 0.06
N VAL A 71 -9.05 -4.64 0.28
CA VAL A 71 -9.18 -3.20 0.13
C VAL A 71 -9.94 -2.63 1.32
N ILE A 72 -9.43 -1.55 1.87
CA ILE A 72 -10.13 -0.77 2.87
C ILE A 72 -10.64 0.50 2.20
N VAL A 73 -11.92 0.79 2.36
CA VAL A 73 -12.53 2.02 1.84
C VAL A 73 -12.52 3.05 2.96
N ARG A 74 -11.81 4.13 2.72
CA ARG A 74 -11.65 5.20 3.72
C ARG A 74 -12.90 6.09 3.76
N THR A 75 -13.06 6.79 4.87
CA THR A 75 -14.18 7.72 5.05
C THR A 75 -14.23 8.77 3.94
N GLU A 76 -13.07 9.19 3.44
CA GLU A 76 -12.95 10.18 2.39
C GLU A 76 -13.57 9.74 1.06
N ALA A 77 -13.84 8.45 0.92
CA ALA A 77 -14.49 7.91 -0.28
C ALA A 77 -15.99 8.24 -0.34
N GLU A 78 -16.57 8.61 0.80
CA GLU A 78 -18.00 8.90 0.86
C GLU A 78 -18.37 10.01 -0.13
N SER A 79 -19.39 9.75 -0.95
CA SER A 79 -19.90 10.69 -1.96
C SER A 79 -18.97 11.00 -3.12
N GLN A 80 -17.84 10.31 -3.21
CA GLN A 80 -16.97 10.46 -4.37
C GLN A 80 -17.57 9.71 -5.57
N SER A 81 -17.29 10.21 -6.76
CA SER A 81 -17.82 9.61 -7.98
C SER A 81 -17.24 8.20 -8.21
N ASP A 82 -17.99 7.40 -8.97
CA ASP A 82 -17.50 6.07 -9.34
C ASP A 82 -16.16 6.16 -10.06
N ALA A 83 -16.03 7.16 -10.96
CA ALA A 83 -14.80 7.37 -11.71
C ALA A 83 -13.60 7.66 -10.79
N ASP A 84 -13.80 8.48 -9.76
CA ASP A 84 -12.74 8.83 -8.82
C ASP A 84 -12.29 7.61 -8.00
N ILE A 85 -13.24 6.79 -7.58
CA ILE A 85 -12.93 5.56 -6.84
C ILE A 85 -12.19 4.57 -7.74
N GLN A 86 -12.65 4.43 -8.98
CA GLN A 86 -12.01 3.54 -9.96
C GLN A 86 -10.58 3.98 -10.26
N GLU A 87 -10.37 5.27 -10.44
CA GLU A 87 -9.03 5.82 -10.69
C GLU A 87 -8.08 5.52 -9.53
N ASP A 88 -8.54 5.73 -8.29
CA ASP A 88 -7.73 5.44 -7.12
C ASP A 88 -7.34 3.97 -7.06
N MET A 89 -8.30 3.09 -7.36
CA MET A 89 -8.05 1.64 -7.39
C MET A 89 -7.04 1.28 -8.48
N GLU A 90 -7.16 1.85 -9.66
CA GLU A 90 -6.23 1.60 -10.76
C GLU A 90 -4.80 2.02 -10.40
N ILE A 91 -4.66 3.19 -9.78
CA ILE A 91 -3.36 3.69 -9.36
C ILE A 91 -2.74 2.75 -8.32
N LEU A 92 -3.52 2.29 -7.35
CA LEU A 92 -3.02 1.39 -6.33
C LEU A 92 -2.63 0.02 -6.88
N LEU A 93 -3.41 -0.51 -7.81
CA LEU A 93 -3.09 -1.79 -8.46
C LEU A 93 -1.81 -1.67 -9.29
N GLU A 94 -1.62 -0.55 -9.96
CA GLU A 94 -0.42 -0.31 -10.73
C GLU A 94 0.82 -0.21 -9.83
N LYS A 95 0.70 0.50 -8.71
CA LYS A 95 1.77 0.57 -7.73
C LYS A 95 2.14 -0.80 -7.19
N TRP A 96 1.14 -1.59 -6.84
CA TRP A 96 1.37 -2.95 -6.35
C TRP A 96 2.07 -3.81 -7.41
N ASN A 97 1.61 -3.72 -8.65
CA ASN A 97 2.22 -4.47 -9.74
C ASN A 97 3.68 -4.08 -9.95
N THR A 98 3.98 -2.80 -9.83
CA THR A 98 5.36 -2.30 -9.89
C THR A 98 6.23 -2.91 -8.79
N ILE A 99 5.70 -2.99 -7.58
CA ILE A 99 6.42 -3.58 -6.45
C ILE A 99 6.67 -5.08 -6.69
N VAL A 100 5.67 -5.81 -7.13
CA VAL A 100 5.79 -7.24 -7.39
C VAL A 100 6.82 -7.50 -8.49
N THR A 101 6.75 -6.75 -9.58
CA THR A 101 7.69 -6.88 -10.68
C THR A 101 9.13 -6.57 -10.24
N ALA A 102 9.30 -5.53 -9.44
CA ALA A 102 10.61 -5.18 -8.92
C ALA A 102 11.15 -6.27 -8.00
N ALA A 103 10.29 -6.85 -7.17
CA ALA A 103 10.68 -7.93 -6.26
C ALA A 103 11.13 -9.18 -7.02
N GLU A 104 10.54 -9.44 -8.19
CA GLU A 104 10.91 -10.59 -9.01
C GLU A 104 12.19 -10.38 -9.79
N THR A 105 12.51 -9.13 -10.17
CA THR A 105 13.59 -8.84 -11.08
C THR A 105 14.83 -8.24 -10.44
N ARG A 106 14.70 -7.61 -9.28
CA ARG A 106 15.83 -6.97 -8.61
C ARG A 106 16.45 -7.90 -7.58
N PRO A 107 17.79 -7.93 -7.51
CA PRO A 107 18.44 -8.70 -6.45
C PRO A 107 18.18 -8.06 -5.09
N ALA A 108 17.99 -8.87 -4.06
CA ALA A 108 17.88 -8.38 -2.70
C ALA A 108 19.29 -8.11 -2.13
N PRO A 109 19.43 -7.12 -1.26
CA PRO A 109 18.42 -6.16 -0.85
C PRO A 109 18.26 -5.01 -1.86
N SER A 110 17.05 -4.48 -1.99
CA SER A 110 16.81 -3.37 -2.90
C SER A 110 15.57 -2.59 -2.49
N LEU A 111 15.53 -1.32 -2.91
CA LEU A 111 14.34 -0.51 -2.79
C LEU A 111 13.41 -0.86 -3.95
N LEU A 112 12.20 -1.32 -3.65
CA LEU A 112 11.23 -1.73 -4.65
C LEU A 112 10.27 -0.61 -5.04
N TYR A 113 9.90 0.22 -4.08
CA TYR A 113 8.97 1.30 -4.30
C TYR A 113 9.17 2.38 -3.25
N ARG A 114 8.97 3.61 -3.64
CA ARG A 114 9.08 4.77 -2.77
C ARG A 114 7.97 5.76 -3.10
N ASP A 115 7.24 6.19 -2.07
CA ASP A 115 6.29 7.27 -2.22
C ASP A 115 7.05 8.58 -2.38
N GLN A 116 6.71 9.34 -3.40
CA GLN A 116 7.45 10.54 -3.74
C GLN A 116 7.09 11.76 -2.90
N ASP A 117 6.01 11.70 -2.14
CA ASP A 117 5.58 12.86 -1.36
C ASP A 117 6.38 13.01 -0.07
N LEU A 118 5.82 12.56 1.03
CA LEU A 118 6.46 12.70 2.32
C LEU A 118 7.70 11.83 2.42
N LEU A 119 7.59 10.61 1.98
CA LEU A 119 8.63 9.63 2.16
C LEU A 119 9.88 9.92 1.34
N TYR A 120 9.72 10.60 0.22
CA TYR A 120 10.87 10.92 -0.63
C TYR A 120 11.97 11.67 0.12
N ARG A 121 11.61 12.67 0.92
CA ARG A 121 12.61 13.44 1.67
C ARG A 121 13.28 12.63 2.76
N VAL A 122 12.50 11.81 3.44
CA VAL A 122 13.01 10.98 4.52
C VAL A 122 13.97 9.93 3.98
N MET A 123 13.57 9.25 2.93
CA MET A 123 14.36 8.19 2.34
C MET A 123 15.64 8.70 1.72
N ARG A 124 15.62 9.89 1.18
CA ARG A 124 16.80 10.50 0.59
C ARG A 124 17.93 10.71 1.60
N GLU A 125 17.57 10.91 2.87
CA GLU A 125 18.55 11.10 3.94
C GLU A 125 18.87 9.79 4.65
N ALA A 126 17.92 8.87 4.72
CA ALA A 126 18.05 7.61 5.45
C ALA A 126 18.55 6.47 4.60
N CYS A 127 18.26 6.46 3.30
CA CYS A 127 18.69 5.39 2.42
C CYS A 127 20.13 5.57 2.01
N THR A 128 20.96 4.64 2.41
CA THR A 128 22.35 4.55 2.01
C THR A 128 22.56 3.18 1.37
N GLU A 129 23.76 2.95 0.87
CA GLU A 129 24.12 1.64 0.29
C GLU A 129 24.04 0.53 1.32
N ASP A 130 24.04 0.87 2.60
CA ASP A 130 23.98 -0.11 3.69
C ASP A 130 22.56 -0.49 4.07
N VAL A 131 21.54 0.16 3.49
CA VAL A 131 20.15 -0.17 3.78
C VAL A 131 19.76 -1.39 3.00
N ASP A 132 19.34 -2.44 3.71
CA ASP A 132 19.04 -3.71 3.09
C ASP A 132 17.80 -3.65 2.22
N GLU A 133 16.64 -3.34 2.79
CA GLU A 133 15.42 -3.43 2.03
C GLU A 133 14.41 -2.43 2.54
N ILE A 134 13.95 -1.51 1.67
CA ILE A 134 12.95 -0.54 2.03
C ILE A 134 11.91 -0.49 0.94
N ILE A 135 10.69 -0.71 1.32
CA ILE A 135 9.66 -0.62 0.39
C ILE A 135 8.67 0.25 0.89
N LEU A 136 8.24 0.91 1.24
CA LEU A 136 7.45 1.51 1.84
C LEU A 136 6.56 2.26 1.77
N ASP A 137 5.93 2.84 2.09
CA ASP A 137 5.44 3.53 2.54
C ASP A 137 4.46 3.98 3.03
N THR A 138 4.00 4.47 3.53
CA THR A 138 2.87 4.86 3.99
C THR A 138 2.36 5.95 4.29
#